data_132c0e0e1c3e488852432ca3ce074251
#
_entry.id   132c0e0e1c3e488852432ca3ce074251
#
_cell.length_a   1.000
_cell.length_b   1.000
_cell.length_c   1.000
_cell.angle_alpha   90.00
_cell.angle_beta   90.00
_cell.angle_gamma   90.00
#
_symmetry.space_group_name_H-M   'P 1'
#
loop_
_entity.id
_entity.type
_entity.pdbx_description
1 polymer ?
#
loop_
_entity_poly.entity_id
_entity_poly.type
_entity_poly.pdbx_seq_one_letter_code
_entity_poly.pdbx_strand_id
1 'polypeptide(L)'
;MKEKFLNFAPNLSSMQESILILDFGSQVTQLIGRRLREMNVYCEIHPYNKIPEITPNIKGVILSGSPFSVRDDRAPYVDLSNIKGKMPLLGICYGSQFMAHHYGGEVNGSIAREYGRASLTIVDETCPLFEGVSKVNQVWMSHGDTIAHLPEGARVIASTEDVVNAAYRFDGEETYAVQFHPEVSHSLEVQK
;
A
#
# COMPACT_ATOMS: atom_id res chain seq x y z
N MET A 1 36.40 18.56 40.45
CA MET A 1 35.65 18.68 39.18
C MET A 1 35.73 17.35 38.46
N LYS A 2 34.61 16.61 38.44
CA LYS A 2 34.47 15.36 37.68
C LYS A 2 33.55 15.67 36.50
N GLU A 3 34.13 15.78 35.32
CA GLU A 3 33.39 15.92 34.07
C GLU A 3 32.57 14.63 33.81
N LYS A 4 31.27 14.78 33.76
CA LYS A 4 30.34 13.74 33.28
C LYS A 4 30.44 13.72 31.76
N PHE A 5 31.17 12.78 31.20
CA PHE A 5 31.00 12.41 29.79
C PHE A 5 29.64 11.74 29.64
N LEU A 6 28.68 12.51 29.14
CA LEU A 6 27.42 11.96 28.60
C LEU A 6 27.78 11.32 27.24
N ASN A 7 27.97 10.00 27.27
CA ASN A 7 28.00 9.19 26.05
C ASN A 7 26.58 9.20 25.45
N PHE A 8 26.32 10.09 24.49
CA PHE A 8 25.24 9.93 23.54
C PHE A 8 25.66 8.83 22.56
N ALA A 9 25.35 7.58 22.90
CA ALA A 9 25.29 6.55 21.87
C ALA A 9 24.13 6.94 20.94
N PRO A 10 24.35 7.12 19.63
CA PRO A 10 23.24 7.36 18.72
C PRO A 10 22.26 6.19 18.84
N ASN A 11 20.99 6.52 18.95
CA ASN A 11 19.94 5.53 19.03
C ASN A 11 20.01 4.67 17.76
N LEU A 12 20.38 3.39 17.88
CA LEU A 12 20.57 2.50 16.73
C LEU A 12 19.32 2.43 15.84
N SER A 13 18.14 2.67 16.40
CA SER A 13 16.88 2.73 15.64
C SER A 13 16.84 3.91 14.65
N SER A 14 17.62 4.97 14.86
CA SER A 14 17.68 6.12 13.96
C SER A 14 18.56 5.92 12.73
N MET A 15 19.29 4.80 12.64
CA MET A 15 20.20 4.49 11.53
C MET A 15 19.69 3.35 10.63
N GLN A 16 18.65 2.61 11.05
CA GLN A 16 18.13 1.48 10.29
C GLN A 16 17.11 1.97 9.26
N GLU A 17 17.31 1.61 7.99
CA GLU A 17 16.33 1.83 6.94
C GLU A 17 15.05 1.05 7.23
N SER A 18 13.89 1.67 7.00
CA SER A 18 12.59 1.10 7.35
C SER A 18 11.53 1.38 6.32
N ILE A 19 10.53 0.51 6.28
CA ILE A 19 9.24 0.74 5.62
C ILE A 19 8.22 1.12 6.70
N LEU A 20 7.52 2.23 6.47
CA LEU A 20 6.42 2.66 7.32
C LEU A 20 5.10 2.07 6.81
N ILE A 21 4.38 1.37 7.67
CA ILE A 21 3.05 0.86 7.36
C ILE A 21 2.04 1.72 8.12
N LEU A 22 1.13 2.38 7.41
CA LEU A 22 0.02 3.12 7.98
C LEU A 22 -1.20 2.19 8.06
N ASP A 23 -1.63 1.91 9.30
CA ASP A 23 -2.72 1.00 9.61
C ASP A 23 -4.06 1.73 9.63
N PHE A 24 -4.92 1.42 8.67
CA PHE A 24 -6.30 1.93 8.58
C PHE A 24 -7.33 1.00 9.27
N GLY A 25 -6.86 0.09 10.13
CA GLY A 25 -7.69 -0.81 10.91
C GLY A 25 -7.99 -2.15 10.23
N SER A 26 -7.19 -2.56 9.24
CA SER A 26 -7.33 -3.86 8.63
C SER A 26 -6.96 -4.99 9.58
N GLN A 27 -7.73 -6.08 9.56
CA GLN A 27 -7.42 -7.30 10.31
C GLN A 27 -6.11 -7.97 9.81
N VAL A 28 -5.66 -7.65 8.61
CA VAL A 28 -4.48 -8.28 7.97
C VAL A 28 -3.26 -7.35 7.91
N THR A 29 -3.29 -6.14 8.51
CA THR A 29 -2.14 -5.22 8.53
C THR A 29 -0.87 -5.89 9.08
N GLN A 30 -1.00 -6.74 10.11
CA GLN A 30 0.14 -7.46 10.68
C GLN A 30 0.79 -8.43 9.70
N LEU A 31 0.04 -8.95 8.72
CA LEU A 31 0.60 -9.81 7.67
C LEU A 31 1.51 -9.02 6.73
N ILE A 32 1.20 -7.75 6.44
CA ILE A 32 2.09 -6.89 5.64
C ILE A 32 3.46 -6.79 6.33
N GLY A 33 3.46 -6.42 7.62
CA GLY A 33 4.69 -6.35 8.42
C GLY A 33 5.42 -7.69 8.51
N ARG A 34 4.69 -8.81 8.61
CA ARG A 34 5.26 -10.15 8.62
C ARG A 34 5.98 -10.45 7.29
N ARG A 35 5.36 -10.16 6.15
CA ARG A 35 5.96 -10.39 4.83
C ARG A 35 7.25 -9.60 4.64
N LEU A 36 7.26 -8.32 5.02
CA LEU A 36 8.48 -7.49 4.97
C LEU A 36 9.60 -8.11 5.82
N ARG A 37 9.29 -8.56 7.05
CA ARG A 37 10.29 -9.18 7.92
C ARG A 37 10.80 -10.51 7.40
N GLU A 38 9.96 -11.32 6.76
CA GLU A 38 10.35 -12.55 6.07
C GLU A 38 11.35 -12.28 4.94
N MET A 39 11.30 -11.08 4.34
CA MET A 39 12.27 -10.58 3.35
C MET A 39 13.47 -9.84 3.96
N ASN A 40 13.64 -9.88 5.29
CA ASN A 40 14.66 -9.14 6.03
C ASN A 40 14.55 -7.60 5.90
N VAL A 41 13.36 -7.08 5.64
CA VAL A 41 13.08 -5.65 5.61
C VAL A 41 12.50 -5.21 6.95
N TYR A 42 13.16 -4.24 7.61
CA TYR A 42 12.64 -3.65 8.83
C TYR A 42 11.42 -2.78 8.51
N CYS A 43 10.39 -2.88 9.34
CA CYS A 43 9.18 -2.08 9.18
C CYS A 43 8.56 -1.72 10.52
N GLU A 44 7.88 -0.58 10.54
CA GLU A 44 7.10 -0.10 11.67
C GLU A 44 5.64 0.05 11.24
N ILE A 45 4.71 -0.28 12.15
CA ILE A 45 3.27 -0.14 11.93
C ILE A 45 2.78 0.97 12.84
N HIS A 46 2.21 2.02 12.25
CA HIS A 46 1.62 3.14 12.95
C HIS A 46 0.17 3.35 12.54
N PRO A 47 -0.71 3.75 13.46
CA PRO A 47 -2.07 4.13 13.09
C PRO A 47 -2.07 5.28 12.08
N TYR A 48 -2.98 5.24 11.09
CA TYR A 48 -3.08 6.26 10.04
C TYR A 48 -3.18 7.70 10.55
N ASN A 49 -3.72 7.89 11.75
CA ASN A 49 -3.93 9.20 12.42
C ASN A 49 -2.78 9.60 13.36
N LYS A 50 -1.70 8.81 13.41
CA LYS A 50 -0.50 9.07 14.23
C LYS A 50 0.75 8.76 13.42
N ILE A 51 0.95 9.52 12.33
CA ILE A 51 2.12 9.37 11.47
C ILE A 51 3.35 9.87 12.25
N PRO A 52 4.43 9.08 12.34
CA PRO A 52 5.69 9.53 12.91
C PRO A 52 6.33 10.60 12.00
N GLU A 53 7.33 11.29 12.51
CA GLU A 53 8.15 12.17 11.67
C GLU A 53 8.76 11.36 10.51
N ILE A 54 8.58 11.85 9.29
CA ILE A 54 9.15 11.22 8.09
C ILE A 54 10.64 11.58 8.03
N THR A 55 11.46 10.65 8.45
CA THR A 55 12.93 10.78 8.45
C THR A 55 13.54 10.17 7.18
N PRO A 56 14.79 10.51 6.81
CA PRO A 56 15.48 9.92 5.66
C PRO A 56 15.68 8.40 5.73
N ASN A 57 15.50 7.80 6.90
CA ASN A 57 15.59 6.34 7.08
C ASN A 57 14.33 5.61 6.61
N ILE A 58 13.19 6.30 6.51
CA ILE A 58 11.97 5.73 5.93
C ILE A 58 12.13 5.70 4.41
N LYS A 59 12.23 4.50 3.83
CA LYS A 59 12.50 4.29 2.40
C LYS A 59 11.23 4.08 1.58
N GLY A 60 10.10 3.90 2.24
CA GLY A 60 8.81 3.77 1.57
C GLY A 60 7.67 3.68 2.58
N VAL A 61 6.47 3.90 2.09
CA VAL A 61 5.25 3.87 2.89
C VAL A 61 4.24 2.90 2.27
N ILE A 62 3.58 2.12 3.12
CA ILE A 62 2.47 1.24 2.71
C ILE A 62 1.20 1.68 3.43
N LEU A 63 0.13 1.91 2.67
CA LEU A 63 -1.21 2.14 3.19
C LEU A 63 -1.95 0.80 3.23
N SER A 64 -2.41 0.40 4.39
CA SER A 64 -3.11 -0.88 4.55
C SER A 64 -4.55 -0.86 4.02
N GLY A 65 -5.22 -1.99 4.09
CA GLY A 65 -6.67 -2.09 3.96
C GLY A 65 -7.41 -1.46 5.16
N SER A 66 -8.74 -1.38 5.05
CA SER A 66 -9.64 -0.91 6.10
C SER A 66 -10.99 -1.62 6.00
N PRO A 67 -11.74 -1.77 7.09
CA PRO A 67 -13.14 -2.19 7.05
C PRO A 67 -14.11 -1.09 6.60
N PHE A 68 -13.64 0.16 6.48
CA PHE A 68 -14.45 1.30 6.06
C PHE A 68 -14.49 1.44 4.53
N SER A 69 -15.54 2.10 4.02
CA SER A 69 -15.58 2.62 2.66
C SER A 69 -14.97 4.03 2.61
N VAL A 70 -14.24 4.35 1.54
CA VAL A 70 -13.75 5.72 1.29
C VAL A 70 -14.87 6.73 1.08
N ARG A 71 -16.10 6.24 0.86
CA ARG A 71 -17.33 7.05 0.65
C ARG A 71 -18.07 7.34 1.96
N ASP A 72 -17.63 6.77 3.08
CA ASP A 72 -18.24 7.01 4.38
C ASP A 72 -17.83 8.38 4.94
N ASP A 73 -18.73 9.09 5.57
CA ASP A 73 -18.45 10.39 6.21
C ASP A 73 -17.33 10.33 7.26
N ARG A 74 -17.10 9.15 7.83
CA ARG A 74 -16.07 8.88 8.84
C ARG A 74 -14.95 8.01 8.31
N ALA A 75 -14.76 8.01 6.99
CA ALA A 75 -13.66 7.26 6.36
C ALA A 75 -12.30 7.70 6.94
N PRO A 76 -11.41 6.76 7.26
CA PRO A 76 -10.05 7.08 7.66
C PRO A 76 -9.35 7.96 6.63
N TYR A 77 -8.80 9.08 7.07
CA TYR A 77 -8.09 10.05 6.22
C TYR A 77 -6.65 10.24 6.68
N VAL A 78 -5.75 10.41 5.73
CA VAL A 78 -4.34 10.74 5.97
C VAL A 78 -3.85 11.79 4.97
N ASP A 79 -3.07 12.75 5.45
CA ASP A 79 -2.38 13.70 4.58
C ASP A 79 -1.12 13.05 3.99
N LEU A 80 -1.11 12.86 2.67
CA LEU A 80 0.02 12.27 1.93
C LEU A 80 0.95 13.33 1.29
N SER A 81 0.76 14.62 1.56
CA SER A 81 1.51 15.71 0.93
C SER A 81 3.03 15.61 1.13
N ASN A 82 3.48 14.99 2.23
CA ASN A 82 4.89 14.74 2.53
C ASN A 82 5.40 13.36 2.11
N ILE A 83 4.57 12.55 1.47
CA ILE A 83 4.85 11.15 1.11
C ILE A 83 4.75 10.95 -0.40
N LYS A 84 3.56 11.16 -0.98
CA LYS A 84 3.31 10.94 -2.41
C LYS A 84 4.22 11.80 -3.29
N GLY A 85 4.85 11.16 -4.27
CA GLY A 85 5.82 11.78 -5.17
C GLY A 85 7.17 12.15 -4.55
N LYS A 86 7.39 11.86 -3.25
CA LYS A 86 8.64 12.14 -2.54
C LYS A 86 9.39 10.88 -2.13
N MET A 87 8.69 9.77 -2.04
CA MET A 87 9.23 8.45 -1.74
C MET A 87 8.30 7.36 -2.28
N PRO A 88 8.77 6.10 -2.39
CA PRO A 88 7.94 4.97 -2.79
C PRO A 88 6.70 4.83 -1.89
N LEU A 89 5.52 4.72 -2.51
CA LEU A 89 4.23 4.60 -1.83
C LEU A 89 3.42 3.46 -2.45
N LEU A 90 2.92 2.56 -1.62
CA LEU A 90 2.03 1.48 -2.03
C LEU A 90 0.70 1.54 -1.27
N GLY A 91 -0.43 1.63 -1.98
CA GLY A 91 -1.76 1.46 -1.41
C GLY A 91 -2.29 0.06 -1.62
N ILE A 92 -2.78 -0.59 -0.56
CA ILE A 92 -3.36 -1.94 -0.58
C ILE A 92 -4.85 -1.84 -0.25
N CYS A 93 -5.72 -2.38 -1.09
CA CYS A 93 -7.18 -2.45 -0.90
C CYS A 93 -7.78 -1.06 -0.60
N TYR A 94 -8.13 -0.76 0.66
CA TYR A 94 -8.58 0.57 1.06
C TYR A 94 -7.56 1.66 0.72
N GLY A 95 -6.26 1.44 0.97
CA GLY A 95 -5.19 2.38 0.62
C GLY A 95 -5.18 2.73 -0.87
N SER A 96 -5.46 1.75 -1.74
CA SER A 96 -5.64 1.96 -3.18
C SER A 96 -6.86 2.82 -3.47
N GLN A 97 -8.02 2.49 -2.90
CA GLN A 97 -9.27 3.25 -3.05
C GLN A 97 -9.15 4.67 -2.50
N PHE A 98 -8.48 4.83 -1.35
CA PHE A 98 -8.22 6.12 -0.73
C PHE A 98 -7.41 7.03 -1.67
N MET A 99 -6.33 6.54 -2.26
CA MET A 99 -5.54 7.33 -3.21
C MET A 99 -6.35 7.66 -4.46
N ALA A 100 -7.09 6.70 -5.03
CA ALA A 100 -7.93 6.98 -6.18
C ALA A 100 -8.95 8.09 -5.89
N HIS A 101 -9.71 7.96 -4.80
CA HIS A 101 -10.73 8.92 -4.39
C HIS A 101 -10.14 10.29 -4.04
N HIS A 102 -9.06 10.32 -3.26
CA HIS A 102 -8.43 11.55 -2.78
C HIS A 102 -7.84 12.40 -3.92
N TYR A 103 -7.33 11.77 -4.97
CA TYR A 103 -6.71 12.45 -6.11
C TYR A 103 -7.66 12.64 -7.32
N GLY A 104 -8.97 12.51 -7.10
CA GLY A 104 -10.00 12.88 -8.07
C GLY A 104 -10.48 11.75 -8.97
N GLY A 105 -10.14 10.51 -8.66
CA GLY A 105 -10.76 9.33 -9.25
C GLY A 105 -12.15 9.05 -8.65
N GLU A 106 -12.82 8.04 -9.18
CA GLU A 106 -14.17 7.63 -8.77
C GLU A 106 -14.14 6.24 -8.15
N VAL A 107 -14.70 6.12 -6.94
CA VAL A 107 -14.86 4.85 -6.23
C VAL A 107 -16.34 4.60 -5.97
N ASN A 108 -16.86 3.47 -6.46
CA ASN A 108 -18.25 3.10 -6.36
C ASN A 108 -18.43 1.85 -5.51
N GLY A 109 -19.60 1.70 -4.88
CA GLY A 109 -20.00 0.44 -4.26
C GLY A 109 -20.13 -0.65 -5.31
N SER A 110 -19.42 -1.74 -5.14
CA SER A 110 -19.58 -2.88 -6.04
C SER A 110 -20.89 -3.60 -5.77
N ILE A 111 -21.66 -3.89 -6.83
CA ILE A 111 -22.87 -4.70 -6.75
C ILE A 111 -22.50 -6.16 -6.45
N ALA A 112 -21.39 -6.62 -7.00
CA ALA A 112 -20.79 -7.91 -6.70
C ALA A 112 -19.64 -7.67 -5.71
N ARG A 113 -19.86 -8.00 -4.44
CA ARG A 113 -18.78 -8.01 -3.46
C ARG A 113 -17.76 -9.06 -3.86
N GLU A 114 -16.56 -8.65 -4.21
CA GLU A 114 -15.51 -9.55 -4.64
C GLU A 114 -14.74 -10.08 -3.43
N TYR A 115 -15.02 -11.33 -3.11
CA TYR A 115 -14.30 -12.06 -2.06
C TYR A 115 -13.80 -13.38 -2.63
N GLY A 116 -12.49 -13.59 -2.55
CA GLY A 116 -11.89 -14.84 -2.94
C GLY A 116 -10.76 -14.70 -3.95
N ARG A 117 -10.51 -15.79 -4.66
CA ARG A 117 -9.44 -15.90 -5.65
C ARG A 117 -9.88 -15.26 -6.96
N ALA A 118 -8.99 -14.44 -7.52
CA ALA A 118 -9.15 -13.87 -8.85
C ALA A 118 -7.89 -14.11 -9.69
N SER A 119 -8.06 -14.20 -10.99
CA SER A 119 -6.95 -14.28 -11.94
C SER A 119 -6.51 -12.87 -12.31
N LEU A 120 -5.33 -12.46 -11.87
CA LEU A 120 -4.70 -11.19 -12.21
C LEU A 120 -3.95 -11.31 -13.53
N THR A 121 -4.19 -10.38 -14.44
CA THR A 121 -3.42 -10.21 -15.66
C THR A 121 -2.61 -8.93 -15.58
N ILE A 122 -1.27 -9.03 -15.68
CA ILE A 122 -0.39 -7.87 -15.73
C ILE A 122 -0.52 -7.23 -17.12
N VAL A 123 -0.88 -5.95 -17.14
CA VAL A 123 -1.06 -5.13 -18.36
C VAL A 123 0.25 -4.43 -18.73
N ASP A 124 0.97 -3.91 -17.73
CA ASP A 124 2.29 -3.28 -17.91
C ASP A 124 3.38 -4.19 -17.33
N GLU A 125 3.96 -5.05 -18.17
CA GLU A 125 5.05 -5.97 -17.80
C GLU A 125 6.37 -5.24 -17.49
N THR A 126 6.48 -3.95 -17.81
CA THR A 126 7.67 -3.13 -17.51
C THR A 126 7.59 -2.44 -16.15
N CYS A 127 6.46 -2.56 -15.46
CA CYS A 127 6.26 -1.96 -14.16
C CYS A 127 7.15 -2.63 -13.10
N PRO A 128 8.02 -1.90 -12.39
CA PRO A 128 8.91 -2.47 -11.38
C PRO A 128 8.18 -3.24 -10.26
N LEU A 129 6.92 -2.88 -9.96
CA LEU A 129 6.11 -3.58 -8.96
C LEU A 129 5.90 -5.06 -9.28
N PHE A 130 5.95 -5.43 -10.57
CA PHE A 130 5.71 -6.80 -11.05
C PHE A 130 6.97 -7.50 -11.58
N GLU A 131 8.15 -7.00 -11.24
CA GLU A 131 9.40 -7.63 -11.64
C GLU A 131 9.47 -9.07 -11.08
N GLY A 132 9.69 -10.04 -11.95
CA GLY A 132 9.73 -11.46 -11.58
C GLY A 132 8.39 -12.12 -11.27
N VAL A 133 7.28 -11.42 -11.50
CA VAL A 133 5.92 -11.96 -11.37
C VAL A 133 5.42 -12.42 -12.74
N SER A 134 4.80 -13.62 -12.80
CA SER A 134 4.22 -14.15 -14.04
C SER A 134 3.10 -13.24 -14.55
N LYS A 135 2.98 -13.10 -15.87
CA LYS A 135 1.98 -12.24 -16.53
C LYS A 135 0.54 -12.52 -16.07
N VAL A 136 0.22 -13.78 -15.80
CA VAL A 136 -1.05 -14.20 -15.22
C VAL A 136 -0.77 -14.85 -13.88
N ASN A 137 -1.43 -14.36 -12.84
CA ASN A 137 -1.22 -14.81 -11.48
C ASN A 137 -2.52 -14.90 -10.68
N GLN A 138 -2.52 -15.60 -9.56
CA GLN A 138 -3.65 -15.68 -8.66
C GLN A 138 -3.49 -14.68 -7.51
N VAL A 139 -4.51 -13.87 -7.28
CA VAL A 139 -4.58 -12.91 -6.18
C VAL A 139 -5.81 -13.15 -5.31
N TRP A 140 -5.82 -12.57 -4.11
CA TRP A 140 -6.94 -12.58 -3.20
C TRP A 140 -7.63 -11.23 -3.17
N MET A 141 -8.91 -11.21 -3.55
CA MET A 141 -9.79 -10.05 -3.47
C MET A 141 -10.60 -10.08 -2.19
N SER A 142 -10.80 -8.91 -1.57
CA SER A 142 -11.64 -8.75 -0.38
C SER A 142 -12.09 -7.30 -0.26
N HIS A 143 -13.04 -6.89 -1.11
CA HIS A 143 -13.52 -5.51 -1.13
C HIS A 143 -15.00 -5.41 -1.50
N GLY A 144 -15.65 -4.38 -0.95
CA GLY A 144 -17.05 -4.03 -1.25
C GLY A 144 -17.18 -2.79 -2.12
N ASP A 145 -16.10 -2.05 -2.34
CA ASP A 145 -16.03 -0.89 -3.24
C ASP A 145 -15.04 -1.19 -4.37
N THR A 146 -15.27 -0.58 -5.53
CA THR A 146 -14.40 -0.72 -6.70
C THR A 146 -14.02 0.64 -7.27
N ILE A 147 -12.82 0.75 -7.81
CA ILE A 147 -12.35 1.97 -8.47
C ILE A 147 -12.90 1.96 -9.90
N ALA A 148 -13.89 2.82 -10.17
CA ALA A 148 -14.52 2.95 -11.48
C ALA A 148 -13.65 3.76 -12.45
N HIS A 149 -13.11 4.89 -11.98
CA HIS A 149 -12.23 5.74 -12.77
C HIS A 149 -10.98 6.11 -11.99
N LEU A 150 -9.84 5.99 -12.65
CA LEU A 150 -8.55 6.42 -12.08
C LEU A 150 -8.45 7.94 -12.06
N PRO A 151 -7.69 8.51 -11.11
CA PRO A 151 -7.36 9.92 -11.12
C PRO A 151 -6.49 10.30 -12.33
N GLU A 152 -6.47 11.59 -12.66
CA GLU A 152 -5.57 12.13 -13.70
C GLU A 152 -4.10 11.79 -13.38
N GLY A 153 -3.35 11.43 -14.40
CA GLY A 153 -1.94 11.03 -14.26
C GLY A 153 -1.74 9.61 -13.71
N ALA A 154 -2.81 8.85 -13.49
CA ALA A 154 -2.70 7.43 -13.13
C ALA A 154 -3.08 6.51 -14.30
N ARG A 155 -2.45 5.33 -14.35
CA ARG A 155 -2.72 4.33 -15.39
C ARG A 155 -2.78 2.92 -14.81
N VAL A 156 -3.60 2.07 -15.43
CA VAL A 156 -3.71 0.65 -15.08
C VAL A 156 -2.40 -0.08 -15.36
N ILE A 157 -1.98 -0.93 -14.43
CA ILE A 157 -0.82 -1.81 -14.57
C ILE A 157 -1.19 -3.29 -14.46
N ALA A 158 -2.33 -3.63 -13.87
CA ALA A 158 -2.90 -4.97 -13.89
C ALA A 158 -4.42 -4.93 -13.71
N SER A 159 -5.12 -5.97 -14.24
CA SER A 159 -6.57 -6.11 -14.19
C SER A 159 -6.97 -7.55 -13.88
N THR A 160 -8.21 -7.74 -13.43
CA THR A 160 -8.89 -9.04 -13.42
C THR A 160 -10.09 -8.98 -14.37
N GLU A 161 -10.79 -10.11 -14.54
CA GLU A 161 -12.01 -10.14 -15.34
C GLU A 161 -13.09 -9.17 -14.82
N ASP A 162 -13.21 -9.06 -13.50
CA ASP A 162 -14.25 -8.26 -12.84
C ASP A 162 -13.76 -6.87 -12.42
N VAL A 163 -12.43 -6.69 -12.20
CA VAL A 163 -11.83 -5.43 -11.75
C VAL A 163 -10.81 -4.93 -12.77
N VAL A 164 -11.22 -3.97 -13.59
CA VAL A 164 -10.34 -3.35 -14.61
C VAL A 164 -9.17 -2.63 -13.94
N ASN A 165 -9.41 -1.90 -12.86
CA ASN A 165 -8.41 -1.13 -12.12
C ASN A 165 -7.86 -1.93 -10.91
N ALA A 166 -7.49 -3.21 -11.12
CA ALA A 166 -7.00 -4.09 -10.05
C ALA A 166 -5.63 -3.65 -9.51
N ALA A 167 -4.81 -3.03 -10.35
CA ALA A 167 -3.61 -2.32 -9.93
C ALA A 167 -3.35 -1.14 -10.86
N TYR A 168 -2.83 -0.05 -10.30
CA TYR A 168 -2.48 1.15 -11.04
C TYR A 168 -1.25 1.84 -10.45
N ARG A 169 -0.67 2.77 -11.21
CA ARG A 169 0.43 3.63 -10.77
C ARG A 169 0.18 5.06 -11.21
N PHE A 170 0.79 6.02 -10.52
CA PHE A 170 0.87 7.39 -11.00
C PHE A 170 2.11 7.58 -11.87
N ASP A 171 1.95 8.31 -12.98
CA ASP A 171 3.04 8.57 -13.90
C ASP A 171 4.05 9.56 -13.32
N GLY A 172 5.34 9.30 -13.57
CA GLY A 172 6.44 10.15 -13.12
C GLY A 172 6.81 10.02 -11.64
N GLU A 173 6.18 9.11 -10.88
CA GLU A 173 6.46 8.90 -9.47
C GLU A 173 6.40 7.40 -9.08
N GLU A 174 7.01 7.05 -7.95
CA GLU A 174 6.99 5.69 -7.41
C GLU A 174 5.78 5.47 -6.49
N THR A 175 4.58 5.75 -7.03
CA THR A 175 3.31 5.57 -6.34
C THR A 175 2.49 4.50 -7.03
N TYR A 176 2.25 3.42 -6.31
CA TYR A 176 1.57 2.21 -6.77
C TYR A 176 0.36 1.90 -5.92
N ALA A 177 -0.60 1.20 -6.50
CA ALA A 177 -1.80 0.78 -5.80
C ALA A 177 -2.29 -0.57 -6.31
N VAL A 178 -2.73 -1.41 -5.38
CA VAL A 178 -3.30 -2.73 -5.68
C VAL A 178 -4.62 -2.89 -4.92
N GLN A 179 -5.66 -3.37 -5.60
CA GLN A 179 -6.96 -3.64 -4.98
C GLN A 179 -6.95 -4.95 -4.20
N PHE A 180 -6.12 -5.89 -4.60
CA PHE A 180 -5.97 -7.21 -3.96
C PHE A 180 -5.03 -7.15 -2.74
N HIS A 181 -5.00 -8.26 -2.00
CA HIS A 181 -4.18 -8.44 -0.81
C HIS A 181 -2.94 -9.30 -1.11
N PRO A 182 -1.78 -8.71 -1.44
CA PRO A 182 -0.55 -9.47 -1.72
C PRO A 182 0.01 -10.16 -0.47
N GLU A 183 -0.33 -9.66 0.73
CA GLU A 183 0.16 -10.17 2.01
C GLU A 183 -0.44 -11.52 2.42
N VAL A 184 -1.60 -11.90 1.88
CA VAL A 184 -2.25 -13.16 2.25
C VAL A 184 -1.68 -14.35 1.47
N SER A 185 -1.69 -15.53 2.07
CA SER A 185 -1.09 -16.76 1.51
C SER A 185 -1.76 -17.29 0.23
N HIS A 186 -2.92 -16.77 -0.10
CA HIS A 186 -3.67 -17.15 -1.31
C HIS A 186 -3.32 -16.30 -2.55
N SER A 187 -2.56 -15.21 -2.36
CA SER A 187 -1.92 -14.46 -3.44
C SER A 187 -0.59 -15.12 -3.73
N LEU A 188 -0.50 -15.87 -4.83
CA LEU A 188 0.71 -16.62 -5.19
C LEU A 188 1.84 -15.62 -5.54
N GLU A 189 2.76 -15.82 -6.30
CA GLU A 189 3.93 -15.05 -6.75
C GLU A 189 4.01 -13.53 -6.40
N VAL A 190 2.88 -12.81 -6.29
CA VAL A 190 2.86 -11.36 -5.91
C VAL A 190 3.29 -11.05 -4.48
N GLN A 191 3.70 -12.08 -3.73
CA GLN A 191 4.33 -11.93 -2.41
C GLN A 191 5.86 -11.77 -2.50
N LYS A 192 6.42 -11.91 -3.70
CA LYS A 192 7.85 -11.73 -3.96
C LYS A 192 8.18 -10.25 -4.11
#